data_424918dad8f63eade06bb1cac823b6af
#
_entry.id   424918dad8f63eade06bb1cac823b6af
#
_cell.length_a   1.000
_cell.length_b   1.000
_cell.length_c   1.000
_cell.angle_alpha   90.00
_cell.angle_beta   90.00
_cell.angle_gamma   90.00
#
_symmetry.space_group_name_H-M   'P 1'
#
loop_
_entity.id
_entity.type
_entity.pdbx_description
1 polymer ?
#
loop_
_entity_poly.entity_id
_entity_poly.type
_entity_poly.pdbx_seq_one_letter_code
_entity_poly.pdbx_strand_id
1 'polypeptide(L)'
;MLGFGGEQEAVSKVGLTAADLVAARLREPAALTRIYTAYAPALFRFFMASVSDRHLAEDLTGSTFVSAIEGLPKFRGPVEALGGWLFQIARHDLYDHRRKQSRSRIEPLDDNLTEAAASDGTVDPEELAIARLEGGRVLRALQELSPDQREVLLLRMAGGMTAPEVAAILGKTTNAVKALQHRGLASLARVLGLRSLRETQERPYPSPDPGRLTSQEEEEER
;
A
#
# COMPACT_ATOMS: atom_id res chain seq x y z
N MET A 1 -32.01 -18.88 32.01
CA MET A 1 -30.58 -18.97 31.68
C MET A 1 -30.45 -18.56 30.22
N LEU A 2 -30.35 -17.26 29.95
CA LEU A 2 -30.28 -16.69 28.61
C LEU A 2 -28.83 -16.30 28.37
N GLY A 3 -28.14 -17.10 27.54
CA GLY A 3 -26.78 -16.82 27.10
C GLY A 3 -26.82 -15.69 26.08
N PHE A 4 -26.39 -14.50 26.47
CA PHE A 4 -26.00 -13.46 25.55
C PHE A 4 -24.68 -13.90 24.90
N GLY A 5 -24.78 -14.56 23.74
CA GLY A 5 -23.67 -14.66 22.81
C GLY A 5 -23.36 -13.26 22.30
N GLY A 6 -22.29 -12.65 22.82
CA GLY A 6 -21.77 -11.40 22.28
C GLY A 6 -21.38 -11.65 20.82
N GLU A 7 -22.19 -11.13 19.89
CA GLU A 7 -21.78 -10.95 18.51
C GLU A 7 -20.54 -10.04 18.56
N GLN A 8 -19.36 -10.63 18.36
CA GLN A 8 -18.17 -9.84 18.10
C GLN A 8 -18.44 -9.05 16.82
N GLU A 9 -18.70 -7.75 16.99
CA GLU A 9 -18.95 -6.85 15.88
C GLU A 9 -17.74 -6.91 14.92
N ALA A 10 -17.99 -7.32 13.69
CA ALA A 10 -16.93 -7.42 12.69
C ALA A 10 -16.33 -6.03 12.44
N VAL A 11 -15.04 -5.89 12.69
CA VAL A 11 -14.29 -4.64 12.57
C VAL A 11 -13.33 -4.75 11.40
N SER A 12 -13.35 -3.75 10.53
CA SER A 12 -12.39 -3.67 9.40
C SER A 12 -10.96 -3.40 9.88
N LYS A 13 -9.97 -3.65 9.01
CA LYS A 13 -8.54 -3.35 9.29
C LYS A 13 -8.26 -1.88 9.64
N VAL A 14 -9.18 -0.98 9.35
CA VAL A 14 -9.10 0.45 9.62
C VAL A 14 -10.05 0.90 10.75
N GLY A 15 -10.56 -0.04 11.56
CA GLY A 15 -11.39 0.27 12.73
C GLY A 15 -12.85 0.64 12.42
N LEU A 16 -13.33 0.39 11.19
CA LEU A 16 -14.74 0.59 10.84
C LEU A 16 -15.56 -0.64 11.21
N THR A 17 -16.77 -0.42 11.69
CA THR A 17 -17.71 -1.45 12.13
C THR A 17 -18.80 -1.73 11.09
N ALA A 18 -19.54 -2.82 11.26
CA ALA A 18 -20.71 -3.12 10.45
C ALA A 18 -21.78 -2.02 10.58
N ALA A 19 -21.92 -1.41 11.77
CA ALA A 19 -22.82 -0.29 12.00
C ALA A 19 -22.44 0.95 11.17
N ASP A 20 -21.13 1.26 11.07
CA ASP A 20 -20.63 2.34 10.21
C ASP A 20 -21.01 2.11 8.75
N LEU A 21 -20.91 0.87 8.27
CA LEU A 21 -21.26 0.54 6.89
C LEU A 21 -22.78 0.67 6.66
N VAL A 22 -23.60 0.25 7.62
CA VAL A 22 -25.07 0.43 7.53
C VAL A 22 -25.42 1.91 7.47
N ALA A 23 -24.88 2.74 8.38
CA ALA A 23 -25.10 4.17 8.42
C ALA A 23 -24.60 4.86 7.13
N ALA A 24 -23.45 4.45 6.58
CA ALA A 24 -22.93 4.97 5.32
C ALA A 24 -23.82 4.62 4.11
N ARG A 25 -24.44 3.44 4.08
CA ARG A 25 -25.44 3.08 3.06
C ARG A 25 -26.67 3.99 3.08
N LEU A 26 -27.03 4.49 4.27
CA LEU A 26 -28.08 5.49 4.49
C LEU A 26 -27.59 6.94 4.23
N ARG A 27 -26.33 7.10 3.83
CA ARG A 27 -25.67 8.39 3.56
C ARG A 27 -25.55 9.29 4.79
N GLU A 28 -25.44 8.72 5.98
CA GLU A 28 -25.22 9.48 7.20
C GLU A 28 -23.85 10.19 7.15
N PRO A 29 -23.80 11.54 7.32
CA PRO A 29 -22.56 12.30 7.13
C PRO A 29 -21.41 11.84 8.03
N ALA A 30 -21.70 11.50 9.29
CA ALA A 30 -20.71 11.07 10.25
C ALA A 30 -20.05 9.72 9.82
N ALA A 31 -20.84 8.78 9.30
CA ALA A 31 -20.34 7.50 8.80
C ALA A 31 -19.52 7.68 7.52
N LEU A 32 -19.97 8.53 6.60
CA LEU A 32 -19.21 8.86 5.39
C LEU A 32 -17.87 9.52 5.73
N THR A 33 -17.86 10.43 6.72
CA THR A 33 -16.62 11.07 7.21
C THR A 33 -15.64 10.04 7.77
N ARG A 34 -16.12 9.06 8.57
CA ARG A 34 -15.26 7.99 9.09
C ARG A 34 -14.65 7.14 7.97
N ILE A 35 -15.44 6.77 6.97
CA ILE A 35 -14.95 6.03 5.80
C ILE A 35 -13.91 6.87 5.04
N TYR A 36 -14.18 8.14 4.79
CA TYR A 36 -13.25 9.05 4.13
C TYR A 36 -11.92 9.13 4.89
N THR A 37 -11.97 9.45 6.18
CA THR A 37 -10.77 9.58 7.03
C THR A 37 -9.96 8.28 7.06
N ALA A 38 -10.63 7.13 7.08
CA ALA A 38 -9.98 5.83 7.12
C ALA A 38 -9.26 5.46 5.81
N TYR A 39 -9.81 5.82 4.65
CA TYR A 39 -9.31 5.34 3.36
C TYR A 39 -8.66 6.42 2.48
N ALA A 40 -8.97 7.71 2.66
CA ALA A 40 -8.43 8.77 1.81
C ALA A 40 -6.89 8.82 1.78
N PRO A 41 -6.16 8.67 2.91
CA PRO A 41 -4.70 8.66 2.86
C PRO A 41 -4.13 7.49 2.05
N ALA A 42 -4.77 6.32 2.08
CA ALA A 42 -4.32 5.14 1.35
C ALA A 42 -4.62 5.26 -0.15
N LEU A 43 -5.80 5.77 -0.51
CA LEU A 43 -6.18 6.04 -1.91
C LEU A 43 -5.31 7.14 -2.53
N PHE A 44 -5.06 8.21 -1.79
CA PHE A 44 -4.17 9.28 -2.24
C PHE A 44 -2.75 8.76 -2.53
N ARG A 45 -2.17 7.96 -1.61
CA ARG A 45 -0.86 7.33 -1.86
C ARG A 45 -0.87 6.41 -3.09
N PHE A 46 -1.96 5.66 -3.29
CA PHE A 46 -2.13 4.82 -4.48
C PHE A 46 -2.11 5.66 -5.77
N PHE A 47 -2.86 6.76 -5.80
CA PHE A 47 -2.88 7.64 -6.97
C PHE A 47 -1.55 8.38 -7.15
N MET A 48 -0.96 8.94 -6.10
CA MET A 48 0.35 9.59 -6.16
C MET A 48 1.42 8.69 -6.78
N ALA A 49 1.48 7.43 -6.36
CA ALA A 49 2.42 6.46 -6.92
C ALA A 49 2.05 6.02 -8.36
N SER A 50 0.83 6.28 -8.80
CA SER A 50 0.34 5.88 -10.12
C SER A 50 0.45 6.98 -11.17
N VAL A 51 0.29 8.26 -10.79
CA VAL A 51 0.25 9.40 -11.72
C VAL A 51 1.35 10.42 -11.51
N SER A 52 2.01 10.46 -10.35
CA SER A 52 3.08 11.40 -9.96
C SER A 52 2.71 12.89 -10.04
N ASP A 53 1.43 13.17 -10.12
CA ASP A 53 0.86 14.51 -10.11
C ASP A 53 -0.05 14.62 -8.89
N ARG A 54 0.24 15.58 -8.01
CA ARG A 54 -0.48 15.76 -6.75
C ARG A 54 -1.93 16.17 -6.97
N HIS A 55 -2.15 17.18 -7.82
CA HIS A 55 -3.51 17.68 -8.06
C HIS A 55 -4.38 16.61 -8.70
N LEU A 56 -3.83 15.90 -9.67
CA LEU A 56 -4.52 14.77 -10.28
C LEU A 56 -4.79 13.64 -9.27
N ALA A 57 -3.85 13.35 -8.36
CA ALA A 57 -4.07 12.35 -7.32
C ALA A 57 -5.16 12.77 -6.32
N GLU A 58 -5.24 14.06 -5.97
CA GLU A 58 -6.31 14.63 -5.15
C GLU A 58 -7.66 14.53 -5.86
N ASP A 59 -7.73 14.92 -7.13
CA ASP A 59 -8.93 14.84 -7.96
C ASP A 59 -9.45 13.40 -8.12
N LEU A 60 -8.55 12.46 -8.43
CA LEU A 60 -8.90 11.03 -8.54
C LEU A 60 -9.36 10.46 -7.18
N THR A 61 -8.75 10.90 -6.08
CA THR A 61 -9.20 10.48 -4.74
C THR A 61 -10.61 10.99 -4.48
N GLY A 62 -10.88 12.27 -4.75
CA GLY A 62 -12.22 12.86 -4.61
C GLY A 62 -13.25 12.17 -5.50
N SER A 63 -12.93 11.94 -6.78
CA SER A 63 -13.78 11.23 -7.73
C SER A 63 -14.14 9.82 -7.26
N THR A 64 -13.15 9.09 -6.74
CA THR A 64 -13.36 7.74 -6.18
C THR A 64 -14.37 7.77 -5.02
N PHE A 65 -14.28 8.77 -4.12
CA PHE A 65 -15.24 8.88 -3.02
C PHE A 65 -16.64 9.29 -3.50
N VAL A 66 -16.76 10.15 -4.51
CA VAL A 66 -18.06 10.47 -5.11
C VAL A 66 -18.70 9.19 -5.68
N SER A 67 -17.97 8.43 -6.49
CA SER A 67 -18.43 7.14 -7.05
C SER A 67 -18.77 6.13 -5.95
N ALA A 68 -17.98 6.11 -4.87
CA ALA A 68 -18.22 5.23 -3.72
C ALA A 68 -19.52 5.61 -3.00
N ILE A 69 -19.76 6.89 -2.70
CA ILE A 69 -20.99 7.36 -2.05
C ILE A 69 -22.22 7.01 -2.86
N GLU A 70 -22.14 7.11 -4.19
CA GLU A 70 -23.23 6.71 -5.09
C GLU A 70 -23.44 5.18 -5.11
N GLY A 71 -22.37 4.41 -5.02
CA GLY A 71 -22.39 2.95 -5.04
C GLY A 71 -22.71 2.28 -3.70
N LEU A 72 -22.46 2.94 -2.56
CA LEU A 72 -22.64 2.39 -1.20
C LEU A 72 -24.05 1.79 -0.95
N PRO A 73 -25.17 2.38 -1.40
CA PRO A 73 -26.49 1.78 -1.21
C PRO A 73 -26.65 0.41 -1.90
N LYS A 74 -25.86 0.14 -2.93
CA LYS A 74 -25.84 -1.12 -3.70
C LYS A 74 -24.76 -2.09 -3.24
N PHE A 75 -23.79 -1.64 -2.46
CA PHE A 75 -22.73 -2.49 -1.95
C PHE A 75 -23.30 -3.54 -0.96
N ARG A 76 -23.03 -4.82 -1.19
CA ARG A 76 -23.58 -5.96 -0.41
C ARG A 76 -22.51 -6.73 0.37
N GLY A 77 -21.24 -6.31 0.25
CA GLY A 77 -20.14 -6.94 1.00
C GLY A 77 -20.16 -6.59 2.49
N PRO A 78 -19.44 -7.35 3.31
CA PRO A 78 -19.18 -7.02 4.70
C PRO A 78 -18.21 -5.82 4.82
N VAL A 79 -18.04 -5.28 6.03
CA VAL A 79 -17.19 -4.09 6.25
C VAL A 79 -15.72 -4.35 5.92
N GLU A 80 -15.24 -5.57 6.09
CA GLU A 80 -13.87 -5.99 5.73
C GLU A 80 -13.61 -5.91 4.21
N ALA A 81 -14.65 -6.10 3.41
CA ALA A 81 -14.54 -6.02 1.94
C ALA A 81 -14.63 -4.60 1.39
N LEU A 82 -14.98 -3.60 2.24
CA LEU A 82 -15.17 -2.21 1.82
C LEU A 82 -13.89 -1.63 1.22
N GLY A 83 -12.73 -1.87 1.83
CA GLY A 83 -11.44 -1.42 1.30
C GLY A 83 -11.17 -1.96 -0.10
N GLY A 84 -11.34 -3.27 -0.30
CA GLY A 84 -11.18 -3.90 -1.60
C GLY A 84 -12.09 -3.30 -2.68
N TRP A 85 -13.35 -3.04 -2.32
CA TRP A 85 -14.31 -2.40 -3.21
C TRP A 85 -13.94 -0.95 -3.56
N LEU A 86 -13.49 -0.15 -2.59
CA LEU A 86 -13.00 1.22 -2.83
C LEU A 86 -11.80 1.23 -3.78
N PHE A 87 -10.85 0.32 -3.60
CA PHE A 87 -9.69 0.23 -4.49
C PHE A 87 -10.05 -0.31 -5.89
N GLN A 88 -11.12 -1.08 -6.05
CA GLN A 88 -11.65 -1.42 -7.38
C GLN A 88 -12.18 -0.18 -8.10
N ILE A 89 -12.90 0.71 -7.40
CA ILE A 89 -13.36 1.99 -7.96
C ILE A 89 -12.13 2.84 -8.34
N ALA A 90 -11.19 3.03 -7.43
CA ALA A 90 -9.98 3.82 -7.66
C ALA A 90 -9.18 3.31 -8.88
N ARG A 91 -9.06 1.99 -9.01
CA ARG A 91 -8.42 1.37 -10.17
C ARG A 91 -9.16 1.69 -11.47
N HIS A 92 -10.48 1.61 -11.46
CA HIS A 92 -11.31 1.96 -12.62
C HIS A 92 -11.12 3.42 -13.02
N ASP A 93 -11.20 4.35 -12.07
CA ASP A 93 -10.99 5.78 -12.30
C ASP A 93 -9.58 6.06 -12.88
N LEU A 94 -8.55 5.39 -12.37
CA LEU A 94 -7.18 5.50 -12.90
C LEU A 94 -7.08 5.02 -14.35
N TYR A 95 -7.70 3.87 -14.69
CA TYR A 95 -7.69 3.34 -16.05
C TYR A 95 -8.46 4.23 -17.01
N ASP A 96 -9.59 4.75 -16.60
CA ASP A 96 -10.40 5.68 -17.42
C ASP A 96 -9.66 6.99 -17.65
N HIS A 97 -8.97 7.52 -16.64
CA HIS A 97 -8.11 8.70 -16.79
C HIS A 97 -7.00 8.43 -17.82
N ARG A 98 -6.26 7.33 -17.69
CA ARG A 98 -5.19 6.96 -18.64
C ARG A 98 -5.73 6.77 -20.07
N ARG A 99 -6.91 6.18 -20.21
CA ARG A 99 -7.56 6.00 -21.52
C ARG A 99 -7.97 7.33 -22.15
N LYS A 100 -8.46 8.27 -21.35
CA LYS A 100 -8.76 9.64 -21.82
C LYS A 100 -7.48 10.36 -22.23
N GLN A 101 -6.46 10.33 -21.43
CA GLN A 101 -5.15 10.96 -21.71
C GLN A 101 -4.50 10.38 -22.99
N SER A 102 -4.54 9.05 -23.19
CA SER A 102 -3.99 8.43 -24.41
C SER A 102 -4.73 8.85 -25.69
N ARG A 103 -6.00 9.23 -25.59
CA ARG A 103 -6.79 9.76 -26.72
C ARG A 103 -6.56 11.24 -26.96
N SER A 104 -6.22 12.00 -25.90
CA SER A 104 -5.97 13.44 -25.96
C SER A 104 -4.52 13.80 -26.27
N ARG A 105 -3.62 12.80 -26.40
CA ARG A 105 -2.18 13.04 -26.55
C ARG A 105 -1.84 13.53 -27.95
N ILE A 106 -1.99 14.85 -28.17
CA ILE A 106 -1.39 15.60 -29.27
C ILE A 106 -0.35 16.64 -28.76
N GLU A 107 -0.15 16.79 -27.45
CA GLU A 107 0.91 17.68 -26.92
C GLU A 107 1.64 17.05 -25.73
N PRO A 108 3.00 17.22 -25.64
CA PRO A 108 3.77 16.73 -24.52
C PRO A 108 3.55 17.63 -23.30
N LEU A 109 3.13 17.07 -22.19
CA LEU A 109 3.07 17.77 -20.91
C LEU A 109 4.40 17.71 -20.19
N ASP A 110 4.80 18.88 -19.74
CA ASP A 110 5.96 19.25 -18.95
C ASP A 110 6.05 18.47 -17.62
N ASP A 111 7.27 18.00 -17.32
CA ASP A 111 7.60 17.24 -16.10
C ASP A 111 7.70 18.20 -14.89
N ASN A 112 6.58 18.58 -14.32
CA ASN A 112 6.58 19.28 -13.03
C ASN A 112 6.30 18.29 -11.88
N LEU A 113 7.37 17.79 -11.29
CA LEU A 113 7.37 17.11 -10.00
C LEU A 113 6.99 18.10 -8.89
N THR A 114 5.72 18.25 -8.61
CA THR A 114 5.24 19.18 -7.58
C THR A 114 5.21 18.49 -6.20
N GLU A 115 5.66 19.25 -5.24
CA GLU A 115 5.91 18.96 -3.82
C GLU A 115 4.81 18.16 -3.11
N ALA A 116 5.23 17.14 -2.37
CA ALA A 116 4.35 16.41 -1.43
C ALA A 116 3.93 17.36 -0.30
N ALA A 117 2.63 17.55 -0.09
CA ALA A 117 2.13 18.42 0.94
C ALA A 117 2.33 17.88 2.34
N ALA A 118 2.55 18.81 3.24
CA ALA A 118 2.62 18.66 4.66
C ALA A 118 1.33 18.07 5.25
N SER A 119 1.45 17.06 6.06
CA SER A 119 0.51 16.70 7.11
C SER A 119 0.65 17.75 8.22
N ASP A 120 -0.47 18.32 8.64
CA ASP A 120 -0.53 19.26 9.75
C ASP A 120 -0.27 18.51 11.06
N GLY A 121 0.94 18.62 11.55
CA GLY A 121 1.43 18.07 12.80
C GLY A 121 2.83 18.62 13.05
N THR A 122 3.14 18.94 14.31
CA THR A 122 4.43 19.46 14.78
C THR A 122 5.59 18.51 14.51
N VAL A 123 6.01 18.43 13.25
CA VAL A 123 7.18 17.68 12.79
C VAL A 123 8.28 18.69 12.49
N ASP A 124 9.51 18.38 12.91
CA ASP A 124 10.70 19.18 12.62
C ASP A 124 10.79 19.42 11.08
N PRO A 125 10.98 20.68 10.64
CA PRO A 125 11.10 21.01 9.22
C PRO A 125 12.19 20.19 8.49
N GLU A 126 13.27 19.82 9.19
CA GLU A 126 14.36 19.02 8.64
C GLU A 126 13.93 17.55 8.45
N GLU A 127 13.25 16.94 9.44
CA GLU A 127 12.67 15.60 9.31
C GLU A 127 11.63 15.55 8.20
N LEU A 128 10.81 16.59 8.07
CA LEU A 128 9.82 16.71 7.02
C LEU A 128 10.45 16.81 5.63
N ALA A 129 11.55 17.57 5.50
CA ALA A 129 12.29 17.68 4.24
C ALA A 129 12.93 16.33 3.85
N ILE A 130 13.54 15.62 4.80
CA ILE A 130 14.10 14.28 4.58
C ILE A 130 13.01 13.29 4.17
N ALA A 131 11.88 13.25 4.89
CA ALA A 131 10.76 12.38 4.57
C ALA A 131 10.18 12.65 3.17
N ARG A 132 10.16 13.91 2.74
CA ARG A 132 9.74 14.31 1.38
C ARG A 132 10.72 13.83 0.30
N LEU A 133 12.02 13.97 0.54
CA LEU A 133 13.06 13.49 -0.37
C LEU A 133 13.04 11.98 -0.51
N GLU A 134 12.90 11.26 0.61
CA GLU A 134 12.77 9.79 0.61
C GLU A 134 11.47 9.34 -0.07
N GLY A 135 10.35 10.00 0.23
CA GLY A 135 9.07 9.75 -0.43
C GLY A 135 9.15 9.94 -1.94
N GLY A 136 9.80 11.00 -2.42
CA GLY A 136 10.02 11.25 -3.84
C GLY A 136 10.91 10.20 -4.50
N ARG A 137 11.92 9.67 -3.79
CA ARG A 137 12.76 8.56 -4.28
C ARG A 137 11.96 7.28 -4.44
N VAL A 138 11.13 6.94 -3.44
CA VAL A 138 10.26 5.75 -3.49
C VAL A 138 9.24 5.86 -4.61
N LEU A 139 8.60 7.01 -4.77
CA LEU A 139 7.65 7.25 -5.87
C LEU A 139 8.31 7.05 -7.24
N ARG A 140 9.49 7.63 -7.47
CA ARG A 140 10.25 7.42 -8.72
C ARG A 140 10.62 5.95 -8.92
N ALA A 141 11.10 5.28 -7.87
CA ALA A 141 11.44 3.87 -7.95
C ALA A 141 10.23 2.97 -8.28
N LEU A 142 9.04 3.31 -7.79
CA LEU A 142 7.80 2.63 -8.16
C LEU A 142 7.45 2.81 -9.64
N GLN A 143 7.81 3.94 -10.25
CA GLN A 143 7.58 4.21 -11.68
C GLN A 143 8.42 3.29 -12.59
N GLU A 144 9.61 2.88 -12.14
CA GLU A 144 10.49 1.95 -12.86
C GLU A 144 10.00 0.50 -12.86
N LEU A 145 9.00 0.18 -12.03
CA LEU A 145 8.42 -1.15 -12.00
C LEU A 145 7.48 -1.39 -13.19
N SER A 146 7.36 -2.64 -13.61
CA SER A 146 6.29 -2.99 -14.56
C SER A 146 4.92 -2.65 -13.98
N PRO A 147 3.92 -2.30 -14.83
CA PRO A 147 2.58 -1.94 -14.35
C PRO A 147 1.97 -2.95 -13.37
N ASP A 148 2.08 -4.24 -13.67
CA ASP A 148 1.58 -5.33 -12.82
C ASP A 148 2.30 -5.39 -11.45
N GLN A 149 3.62 -5.21 -11.43
CA GLN A 149 4.39 -5.20 -10.18
C GLN A 149 4.03 -4.01 -9.31
N ARG A 150 3.96 -2.83 -9.92
CA ARG A 150 3.59 -1.59 -9.24
C ARG A 150 2.20 -1.70 -8.65
N GLU A 151 1.22 -2.14 -9.43
CA GLU A 151 -0.18 -2.27 -8.99
C GLU A 151 -0.33 -3.26 -7.82
N VAL A 152 0.33 -4.42 -7.90
CA VAL A 152 0.35 -5.39 -6.79
C VAL A 152 0.97 -4.78 -5.53
N LEU A 153 2.12 -4.09 -5.64
CA LEU A 153 2.76 -3.48 -4.48
C LEU A 153 1.90 -2.38 -3.86
N LEU A 154 1.26 -1.53 -4.66
CA LEU A 154 0.39 -0.47 -4.17
C LEU A 154 -0.84 -1.02 -3.45
N LEU A 155 -1.52 -2.01 -4.00
CA LEU A 155 -2.66 -2.66 -3.35
C LEU A 155 -2.26 -3.37 -2.05
N ARG A 156 -1.09 -4.02 -2.04
CA ARG A 156 -0.56 -4.71 -0.85
C ARG A 156 -0.11 -3.75 0.24
N MET A 157 0.62 -2.68 -0.11
CA MET A 157 1.28 -1.77 0.83
C MET A 157 0.41 -0.57 1.19
N ALA A 158 -0.12 0.16 0.20
CA ALA A 158 -0.98 1.31 0.45
C ALA A 158 -2.41 0.88 0.84
N GLY A 159 -2.95 -0.15 0.18
CA GLY A 159 -4.29 -0.68 0.46
C GLY A 159 -4.36 -1.65 1.64
N GLY A 160 -3.24 -2.12 2.18
CA GLY A 160 -3.20 -3.10 3.27
C GLY A 160 -3.84 -4.45 2.95
N MET A 161 -4.00 -4.78 1.66
CA MET A 161 -4.75 -5.96 1.23
C MET A 161 -3.94 -7.25 1.31
N THR A 162 -4.62 -8.36 1.53
CA THR A 162 -4.02 -9.70 1.44
C THR A 162 -3.79 -10.11 -0.02
N ALA A 163 -2.92 -11.10 -0.25
CA ALA A 163 -2.68 -11.58 -1.61
C ALA A 163 -3.93 -12.18 -2.30
N PRO A 164 -4.84 -12.90 -1.60
CA PRO A 164 -6.12 -13.29 -2.17
C PRO A 164 -7.03 -12.13 -2.56
N GLU A 165 -7.12 -11.07 -1.73
CA GLU A 165 -7.90 -9.87 -2.04
C GLU A 165 -7.39 -9.17 -3.31
N VAL A 166 -6.07 -8.99 -3.40
CA VAL A 166 -5.43 -8.42 -4.60
C VAL A 166 -5.64 -9.31 -5.82
N ALA A 167 -5.58 -10.64 -5.66
CA ALA A 167 -5.83 -11.59 -6.74
C ALA A 167 -7.25 -11.44 -7.29
N ALA A 168 -8.25 -11.30 -6.42
CA ALA A 168 -9.64 -11.06 -6.81
C ALA A 168 -9.80 -9.73 -7.56
N ILE A 169 -9.16 -8.65 -7.09
CA ILE A 169 -9.22 -7.32 -7.73
C ILE A 169 -8.57 -7.34 -9.12
N LEU A 170 -7.44 -8.02 -9.27
CA LEU A 170 -6.66 -8.01 -10.51
C LEU A 170 -7.05 -9.13 -11.50
N GLY A 171 -7.98 -10.02 -11.14
CA GLY A 171 -8.33 -11.20 -11.94
C GLY A 171 -7.13 -12.15 -12.11
N LYS A 172 -6.26 -12.23 -11.11
CA LYS A 172 -5.05 -13.08 -11.12
C LYS A 172 -5.15 -14.20 -10.07
N THR A 173 -4.28 -15.20 -10.14
CA THR A 173 -4.17 -16.18 -9.08
C THR A 173 -3.37 -15.62 -7.89
N THR A 174 -3.63 -16.10 -6.68
CA THR A 174 -2.88 -15.73 -5.48
C THR A 174 -1.37 -15.98 -5.62
N ASN A 175 -0.99 -17.08 -6.29
CA ASN A 175 0.42 -17.39 -6.57
C ASN A 175 1.05 -16.38 -7.53
N ALA A 176 0.32 -15.94 -8.58
CA ALA A 176 0.79 -14.90 -9.49
C ALA A 176 1.00 -13.57 -8.74
N VAL A 177 0.08 -13.19 -7.84
CA VAL A 177 0.22 -11.99 -6.99
C VAL A 177 1.46 -12.08 -6.09
N LYS A 178 1.67 -13.22 -5.40
CA LYS A 178 2.86 -13.44 -4.57
C LYS A 178 4.16 -13.34 -5.39
N ALA A 179 4.19 -13.93 -6.59
CA ALA A 179 5.34 -13.85 -7.49
C ALA A 179 5.60 -12.42 -7.99
N LEU A 180 4.55 -11.67 -8.35
CA LEU A 180 4.65 -10.26 -8.75
C LEU A 180 5.13 -9.39 -7.59
N GLN A 181 4.60 -9.60 -6.38
CA GLN A 181 5.04 -8.91 -5.16
C GLN A 181 6.54 -9.14 -4.91
N HIS A 182 6.98 -10.40 -4.92
CA HIS A 182 8.39 -10.74 -4.68
C HIS A 182 9.31 -10.08 -5.72
N ARG A 183 8.98 -10.20 -7.02
CA ARG A 183 9.77 -9.56 -8.09
C ARG A 183 9.72 -8.03 -8.01
N GLY A 184 8.57 -7.47 -7.69
CA GLY A 184 8.40 -6.03 -7.52
C GLY A 184 9.25 -5.47 -6.37
N LEU A 185 9.26 -6.14 -5.20
CA LEU A 185 10.10 -5.76 -4.07
C LEU A 185 11.59 -5.87 -4.39
N ALA A 186 12.01 -6.94 -5.08
CA ALA A 186 13.40 -7.10 -5.51
C ALA A 186 13.83 -5.99 -6.49
N SER A 187 12.96 -5.64 -7.44
CA SER A 187 13.21 -4.53 -8.38
C SER A 187 13.26 -3.19 -7.66
N LEU A 188 12.34 -2.94 -6.73
CA LEU A 188 12.29 -1.71 -5.93
C LEU A 188 13.56 -1.54 -5.09
N ALA A 189 14.00 -2.61 -4.40
CA ALA A 189 15.24 -2.61 -3.62
C ALA A 189 16.46 -2.29 -4.49
N ARG A 190 16.53 -2.84 -5.70
CA ARG A 190 17.62 -2.56 -6.67
C ARG A 190 17.61 -1.09 -7.10
N VAL A 191 16.46 -0.54 -7.46
CA VAL A 191 16.33 0.86 -7.90
C VAL A 191 16.69 1.84 -6.78
N LEU A 192 16.29 1.53 -5.54
CA LEU A 192 16.61 2.32 -4.36
C LEU A 192 18.05 2.16 -3.87
N GLY A 193 18.83 1.24 -4.46
CA GLY A 193 20.19 0.93 -4.01
C GLY A 193 20.23 0.24 -2.66
N LEU A 194 19.12 -0.36 -2.21
CA LEU A 194 19.07 -1.14 -0.98
C LEU A 194 19.72 -2.50 -1.26
N ARG A 195 20.79 -2.82 -0.53
CA ARG A 195 21.39 -4.16 -0.60
C ARG A 195 20.32 -5.20 -0.25
N SER A 196 20.22 -6.24 -1.07
CA SER A 196 19.30 -7.34 -0.81
C SER A 196 19.58 -7.89 0.59
N LEU A 197 18.56 -7.94 1.44
CA LEU A 197 18.63 -8.50 2.79
C LEU A 197 19.09 -9.98 2.80
N ARG A 198 19.15 -10.64 1.64
CA ARG A 198 19.68 -12.01 1.48
C ARG A 198 21.18 -12.09 1.62
N GLU A 199 21.96 -11.04 1.28
CA GLU A 199 23.42 -11.07 1.42
C GLU A 199 23.88 -10.99 2.88
N THR A 200 23.00 -10.59 3.81
CA THR A 200 23.33 -10.51 5.23
C THR A 200 23.12 -11.86 5.95
N GLN A 201 22.41 -12.83 5.33
CA GLN A 201 22.18 -14.16 5.93
C GLN A 201 23.17 -15.23 5.43
N GLU A 202 23.97 -14.95 4.42
CA GLU A 202 24.98 -15.87 3.89
C GLU A 202 26.41 -15.49 4.31
N ARG A 203 26.61 -14.84 5.45
CA ARG A 203 27.92 -14.95 6.09
C ARG A 203 27.96 -16.33 6.74
N PRO A 204 28.72 -17.29 6.19
CA PRO A 204 28.92 -18.54 6.89
C PRO A 204 29.53 -18.18 8.25
N TYR A 205 28.94 -18.67 9.31
CA TYR A 205 29.52 -18.64 10.65
C TYR A 205 30.94 -19.20 10.50
N PRO A 206 31.98 -18.46 10.89
CA PRO A 206 33.34 -18.99 10.77
C PRO A 206 33.35 -20.29 11.57
N SER A 207 33.63 -21.39 10.86
CA SER A 207 33.77 -22.69 11.48
C SER A 207 34.79 -22.55 12.62
N PRO A 208 34.50 -23.04 13.82
CA PRO A 208 35.47 -23.02 14.89
C PRO A 208 36.72 -23.73 14.41
N ASP A 209 37.85 -23.07 14.49
CA ASP A 209 39.17 -23.58 14.13
C ASP A 209 39.44 -24.82 15.00
N PRO A 210 39.59 -26.05 14.41
CA PRO A 210 39.80 -27.26 15.19
C PRO A 210 41.20 -27.30 15.82
N GLY A 211 42.06 -26.29 15.62
CA GLY A 211 43.43 -26.22 16.16
C GLY A 211 43.56 -25.59 17.57
N ARG A 212 42.44 -25.14 18.19
CA ARG A 212 42.53 -24.43 19.48
C ARG A 212 42.17 -25.25 20.72
N LEU A 213 41.89 -26.55 20.57
CA LEU A 213 41.47 -27.40 21.67
C LEU A 213 42.55 -28.36 22.21
N THR A 214 43.80 -28.30 21.68
CA THR A 214 44.89 -29.22 22.14
C THR A 214 45.97 -28.59 23.00
N SER A 215 45.81 -27.35 23.48
CA SER A 215 46.86 -26.67 24.25
C SER A 215 46.53 -26.40 25.74
N GLN A 216 45.41 -26.94 26.26
CA GLN A 216 45.04 -26.73 27.68
C GLN A 216 44.99 -28.03 28.53
N GLU A 217 45.25 -29.21 27.94
CA GLU A 217 45.25 -30.48 28.71
C GLU A 217 46.65 -30.96 29.09
N GLU A 218 47.74 -30.27 28.73
CA GLU A 218 49.11 -30.68 29.05
C GLU A 218 49.79 -29.90 30.20
N GLU A 219 49.08 -28.96 30.84
CA GLU A 219 49.65 -28.15 31.96
C GLU A 219 49.14 -28.51 33.36
N GLU A 220 48.23 -29.49 33.50
CA GLU A 220 47.71 -29.92 34.82
C GLU A 220 48.27 -31.25 35.34
N GLU A 221 49.31 -31.83 34.70
CA GLU A 221 49.94 -33.11 35.11
C GLU A 221 51.47 -32.97 35.35
N ARG A 222 51.91 -31.83 35.94
CA ARG A 222 53.27 -31.74 36.47
C ARG A 222 53.35 -31.08 37.83
#